data_8fbb63b2a4d9d1f81e14002983d61b8a
#
_entry.id   8fbb63b2a4d9d1f81e14002983d61b8a
#
_cell.length_a   1.000
_cell.length_b   1.000
_cell.length_c   1.000
_cell.angle_alpha   90.00
_cell.angle_beta   90.00
_cell.angle_gamma   90.00
#
_symmetry.space_group_name_H-M   'P 1'
#
loop_
_entity.id
_entity.type
_entity.pdbx_description
1 polymer ?
#
loop_
_entity_poly.entity_id
_entity_poly.type
_entity_poly.pdbx_seq_one_letter_code
_entity_poly.pdbx_strand_id
1 'polypeptide(L)'
;DGTPFTAEDVIFTWQYCTAPDGGCAQKAQYEGVKSVEALDPTTVKVTFTEPKYYPYSAFVGAQSPIIQKAQFKDCVGAKAPGCTSANFGPIGTGPFVVKEFKPNDVVTYVANPNYRDAAKPAFASVTLKGGGDAPSAARAVLETGEFDYAWNMQVEPEVLATMIAKGKGKIETAFGTQVERINLNCFNPDPALGDKRSTTEAGPPPALKDPAVRKALSIAI
;
A
#
# COMPACT_ATOMS: atom_id res chain seq x y z
N ASP A 1 -9.82 -16.00 12.39
CA ASP A 1 -9.67 -17.35 12.92
C ASP A 1 -10.36 -17.53 14.30
N GLY A 2 -10.86 -16.45 14.91
CA GLY A 2 -11.51 -16.49 16.21
C GLY A 2 -10.56 -16.32 17.41
N THR A 3 -9.25 -16.22 17.19
CA THR A 3 -8.31 -15.92 18.28
C THR A 3 -8.39 -14.44 18.68
N PRO A 4 -8.18 -14.10 19.98
CA PRO A 4 -8.21 -12.72 20.42
C PRO A 4 -7.08 -11.89 19.80
N PHE A 5 -7.40 -10.69 19.36
CA PHE A 5 -6.41 -9.65 19.11
C PHE A 5 -5.95 -9.03 20.41
N THR A 6 -4.65 -8.93 20.65
CA THR A 6 -4.09 -8.45 21.91
C THR A 6 -2.94 -7.46 21.71
N ALA A 7 -2.48 -6.85 22.81
CA ALA A 7 -1.30 -5.99 22.86
C ALA A 7 -0.03 -6.69 22.32
N GLU A 8 0.04 -8.01 22.41
CA GLU A 8 1.16 -8.80 21.90
C GLU A 8 1.27 -8.73 20.37
N ASP A 9 0.16 -8.63 19.63
CA ASP A 9 0.17 -8.47 18.18
C ASP A 9 0.71 -7.10 17.77
N VAL A 10 0.39 -6.07 18.55
CA VAL A 10 0.89 -4.70 18.35
C VAL A 10 2.40 -4.64 18.56
N ILE A 11 2.89 -5.17 19.69
CA ILE A 11 4.32 -5.23 20.01
C ILE A 11 5.06 -6.02 18.94
N PHE A 12 4.52 -7.18 18.58
CA PHE A 12 5.11 -8.04 17.56
C PHE A 12 5.21 -7.32 16.21
N THR A 13 4.17 -6.59 15.79
CA THR A 13 4.17 -5.84 14.53
C THR A 13 5.30 -4.81 14.49
N TRP A 14 5.49 -4.07 15.59
CA TRP A 14 6.61 -3.14 15.69
C TRP A 14 7.96 -3.85 15.60
N GLN A 15 8.16 -4.94 16.34
CA GLN A 15 9.38 -5.76 16.29
C GLN A 15 9.65 -6.32 14.89
N TYR A 16 8.60 -6.83 14.22
CA TYR A 16 8.67 -7.34 12.86
C TYR A 16 9.12 -6.27 11.86
N CYS A 17 8.50 -5.09 11.91
CA CYS A 17 8.82 -4.01 10.97
C CYS A 17 10.15 -3.30 11.25
N THR A 18 10.63 -3.30 12.50
CA THR A 18 11.92 -2.69 12.89
C THR A 18 13.08 -3.69 12.92
N ALA A 19 12.81 -4.98 12.70
CA ALA A 19 13.84 -6.01 12.67
C ALA A 19 14.93 -5.67 11.65
N PRO A 20 16.22 -5.87 11.98
CA PRO A 20 17.31 -5.83 11.01
C PRO A 20 17.02 -6.81 9.85
N ASP A 21 17.33 -6.40 8.63
CA ASP A 21 17.17 -7.20 7.40
C ASP A 21 15.73 -7.70 7.13
N GLY A 22 14.74 -7.12 7.80
CA GLY A 22 13.34 -7.57 7.70
C GLY A 22 12.62 -7.17 6.43
N GLY A 23 13.08 -6.14 5.73
CA GLY A 23 12.48 -5.66 4.49
C GLY A 23 11.03 -5.18 4.62
N CYS A 24 10.56 -4.83 5.82
CA CYS A 24 9.20 -4.32 6.01
C CYS A 24 9.02 -3.00 5.24
N ALA A 25 8.13 -2.99 4.24
CA ALA A 25 7.84 -1.81 3.42
C ALA A 25 7.33 -0.61 4.24
N GLN A 26 6.76 -0.88 5.41
CA GLN A 26 6.18 0.12 6.30
C GLN A 26 7.12 0.57 7.42
N LYS A 27 8.41 0.20 7.37
CA LYS A 27 9.39 0.53 8.40
C LYS A 27 9.42 2.03 8.75
N ALA A 28 9.28 2.90 7.76
CA ALA A 28 9.25 4.35 7.94
C ALA A 28 8.11 4.84 8.86
N GLN A 29 7.00 4.10 8.95
CA GLN A 29 5.88 4.46 9.82
C GLN A 29 6.24 4.37 11.32
N TYR A 30 7.27 3.60 11.65
CA TYR A 30 7.76 3.38 13.02
C TYR A 30 8.97 4.26 13.38
N GLU A 31 9.35 5.17 12.50
CA GLU A 31 10.49 6.08 12.75
C GLU A 31 10.22 6.96 13.97
N GLY A 32 11.22 6.98 14.88
CA GLY A 32 11.15 7.70 16.14
C GLY A 32 10.33 6.99 17.22
N VAL A 33 9.81 5.78 17.00
CA VAL A 33 9.25 4.94 18.06
C VAL A 33 10.39 4.30 18.85
N LYS A 34 10.50 4.62 20.13
CA LYS A 34 11.53 4.12 21.04
C LYS A 34 11.17 2.77 21.64
N SER A 35 9.92 2.62 22.10
CA SER A 35 9.42 1.34 22.67
C SER A 35 7.92 1.20 22.45
N VAL A 36 7.47 -0.05 22.44
CA VAL A 36 6.07 -0.46 22.44
C VAL A 36 5.90 -1.51 23.53
N GLU A 37 5.10 -1.23 24.53
CA GLU A 37 4.97 -2.03 25.76
C GLU A 37 3.49 -2.34 26.05
N ALA A 38 3.17 -3.59 26.43
CA ALA A 38 1.86 -3.92 26.95
C ALA A 38 1.77 -3.47 28.41
N LEU A 39 0.75 -2.68 28.75
CA LEU A 39 0.39 -2.40 30.12
C LEU A 39 -0.56 -3.47 30.68
N ASP A 40 -1.41 -4.00 29.81
CA ASP A 40 -2.29 -5.13 30.01
C ASP A 40 -2.62 -5.77 28.63
N PRO A 41 -3.39 -6.86 28.55
CA PRO A 41 -3.68 -7.52 27.28
C PRO A 41 -4.36 -6.65 26.20
N THR A 42 -4.96 -5.52 26.59
CA THR A 42 -5.75 -4.64 25.73
C THR A 42 -5.22 -3.21 25.66
N THR A 43 -4.18 -2.90 26.41
CA THR A 43 -3.59 -1.54 26.49
C THR A 43 -2.12 -1.56 26.12
N VAL A 44 -1.76 -0.72 25.16
CA VAL A 44 -0.37 -0.57 24.67
C VAL A 44 0.11 0.85 24.94
N LYS A 45 1.32 0.95 25.47
CA LYS A 45 2.06 2.22 25.60
C LYS A 45 3.10 2.33 24.51
N VAL A 46 2.99 3.35 23.69
CA VAL A 46 3.99 3.71 22.67
C VAL A 46 4.81 4.89 23.18
N THR A 47 6.13 4.73 23.24
CA THR A 47 7.06 5.80 23.65
C THR A 47 7.86 6.24 22.45
N PHE A 48 7.96 7.54 22.22
CA PHE A 48 8.77 8.13 21.17
C PHE A 48 10.13 8.58 21.70
N THR A 49 11.13 8.70 20.83
CA THR A 49 12.47 9.19 21.17
C THR A 49 12.45 10.69 21.52
N GLU A 50 11.50 11.42 20.95
CA GLU A 50 11.28 12.85 21.18
C GLU A 50 9.79 13.18 21.08
N PRO A 51 9.30 14.33 21.56
CA PRO A 51 7.91 14.73 21.42
C PRO A 51 7.50 14.82 19.95
N LYS A 52 6.40 14.16 19.59
CA LYS A 52 5.79 14.22 18.25
C LYS A 52 4.46 14.96 18.28
N TYR A 53 4.32 15.97 17.43
CA TYR A 53 3.05 16.68 17.25
C TYR A 53 1.98 15.84 16.55
N TYR A 54 2.40 14.87 15.71
CA TYR A 54 1.53 13.95 14.99
C TYR A 54 1.98 12.50 15.21
N PRO A 55 1.50 11.85 16.28
CA PRO A 55 1.96 10.50 16.66
C PRO A 55 1.23 9.36 15.94
N TYR A 56 0.47 9.63 14.88
CA TYR A 56 -0.47 8.70 14.26
C TYR A 56 0.07 7.99 13.00
N SER A 57 1.38 7.90 12.80
CA SER A 57 1.97 7.13 11.69
C SER A 57 1.98 5.63 11.97
N ALA A 58 2.41 5.23 13.18
CA ALA A 58 2.46 3.83 13.57
C ALA A 58 1.05 3.30 13.92
N PHE A 59 0.75 2.08 13.50
CA PHE A 59 -0.47 1.32 13.83
C PHE A 59 -1.79 1.95 13.35
N VAL A 60 -1.75 2.95 12.49
CA VAL A 60 -2.95 3.66 12.03
C VAL A 60 -3.12 3.55 10.52
N GLY A 61 -4.33 3.14 10.12
CA GLY A 61 -4.73 3.09 8.71
C GLY A 61 -4.08 1.97 7.91
N ALA A 62 -4.34 1.99 6.61
CA ALA A 62 -3.89 0.97 5.66
C ALA A 62 -2.35 0.92 5.48
N GLN A 63 -1.65 1.99 5.85
CA GLN A 63 -0.20 2.08 5.72
C GLN A 63 0.55 1.39 6.86
N SER A 64 -0.13 1.01 7.95
CA SER A 64 0.51 0.38 9.11
C SER A 64 -0.41 -0.66 9.77
N PRO A 65 -0.83 -1.71 9.03
CA PRO A 65 -1.68 -2.75 9.58
C PRO A 65 -0.94 -3.54 10.65
N ILE A 66 -1.69 -3.94 11.70
CA ILE A 66 -1.16 -4.84 12.72
C ILE A 66 -1.31 -6.28 12.22
N ILE A 67 -0.24 -7.06 12.29
CA ILE A 67 -0.19 -8.46 11.87
C ILE A 67 -0.32 -9.41 13.07
N GLN A 68 -0.90 -10.59 12.84
CA GLN A 68 -1.08 -11.59 13.88
C GLN A 68 0.27 -12.24 14.25
N LYS A 69 0.67 -12.13 15.52
CA LYS A 69 1.91 -12.72 16.04
C LYS A 69 1.98 -14.23 15.80
N ALA A 70 0.89 -14.95 16.06
CA ALA A 70 0.86 -16.40 15.91
C ALA A 70 1.18 -16.86 14.49
N GLN A 71 0.72 -16.11 13.47
CA GLN A 71 0.95 -16.42 12.06
C GLN A 71 2.37 -16.06 11.59
N PHE A 72 2.92 -14.94 12.07
CA PHE A 72 4.16 -14.38 11.52
C PHE A 72 5.40 -14.55 12.42
N LYS A 73 5.29 -15.17 13.60
CA LYS A 73 6.38 -15.30 14.59
C LYS A 73 7.68 -15.91 14.04
N ASP A 74 7.55 -16.82 13.08
CA ASP A 74 8.70 -17.51 12.46
C ASP A 74 9.19 -16.80 11.18
N CYS A 75 8.57 -15.67 10.80
CA CYS A 75 8.80 -14.90 9.59
C CYS A 75 9.58 -13.58 9.82
N VAL A 76 10.30 -13.44 10.92
CA VAL A 76 10.97 -12.19 11.31
C VAL A 76 12.31 -12.04 10.59
N GLY A 77 12.71 -10.78 10.31
CA GLY A 77 13.99 -10.44 9.72
C GLY A 77 14.14 -11.00 8.30
N ALA A 78 15.29 -11.53 7.96
CA ALA A 78 15.61 -12.09 6.64
C ALA A 78 14.69 -13.24 6.19
N LYS A 79 13.91 -13.83 7.09
CA LYS A 79 12.95 -14.89 6.75
C LYS A 79 11.64 -14.35 6.17
N ALA A 80 11.31 -13.06 6.40
CA ALA A 80 10.02 -12.48 6.02
C ALA A 80 9.64 -12.65 4.54
N PRO A 81 10.54 -12.45 3.55
CA PRO A 81 10.22 -12.66 2.13
C PRO A 81 9.84 -14.10 1.78
N GLY A 82 10.40 -15.07 2.50
CA GLY A 82 10.13 -16.51 2.28
C GLY A 82 8.81 -17.01 2.86
N CYS A 83 8.13 -16.22 3.68
CA CYS A 83 6.86 -16.60 4.31
C CYS A 83 5.64 -16.37 3.38
N THR A 84 5.70 -16.93 2.18
CA THR A 84 4.74 -16.70 1.10
C THR A 84 3.31 -17.01 1.51
N SER A 85 3.10 -18.13 2.21
CA SER A 85 1.76 -18.54 2.66
C SER A 85 1.13 -17.51 3.61
N ALA A 86 1.88 -17.01 4.59
CA ALA A 86 1.40 -16.00 5.53
C ALA A 86 1.16 -14.65 4.83
N ASN A 87 2.05 -14.29 3.89
CA ASN A 87 1.95 -13.03 3.14
C ASN A 87 0.74 -13.00 2.19
N PHE A 88 0.36 -14.15 1.60
CA PHE A 88 -0.75 -14.23 0.65
C PHE A 88 -2.09 -14.60 1.30
N GLY A 89 -2.07 -15.11 2.52
CA GLY A 89 -3.26 -15.45 3.28
C GLY A 89 -3.23 -14.86 4.70
N PRO A 90 -3.07 -13.53 4.86
CA PRO A 90 -2.98 -12.91 6.19
C PRO A 90 -4.30 -13.08 6.96
N ILE A 91 -4.17 -13.41 8.24
CA ILE A 91 -5.27 -13.47 9.18
C ILE A 91 -5.43 -12.09 9.82
N GLY A 92 -6.62 -11.52 9.73
CA GLY A 92 -6.92 -10.19 10.24
C GLY A 92 -8.28 -10.09 10.91
N THR A 93 -8.52 -8.95 11.53
CA THR A 93 -9.79 -8.61 12.22
C THR A 93 -10.73 -7.77 11.35
N GLY A 94 -10.39 -7.59 10.07
CA GLY A 94 -11.15 -6.79 9.11
C GLY A 94 -12.49 -7.42 8.69
N PRO A 95 -13.33 -6.66 7.96
CA PRO A 95 -14.64 -7.14 7.50
C PRO A 95 -14.57 -8.24 6.46
N PHE A 96 -13.42 -8.45 5.83
CA PHE A 96 -13.20 -9.49 4.83
C PHE A 96 -11.98 -10.33 5.18
N VAL A 97 -11.99 -11.59 4.75
CA VAL A 97 -10.85 -12.52 4.79
C VAL A 97 -10.43 -12.90 3.38
N VAL A 98 -9.14 -13.12 3.18
CA VAL A 98 -8.60 -13.59 1.89
C VAL A 98 -9.06 -15.04 1.68
N LYS A 99 -9.75 -15.30 0.57
CA LYS A 99 -10.12 -16.64 0.12
C LYS A 99 -9.07 -17.20 -0.84
N GLU A 100 -8.59 -16.37 -1.75
CA GLU A 100 -7.60 -16.75 -2.75
C GLU A 100 -6.74 -15.53 -3.10
N PHE A 101 -5.45 -15.73 -3.26
CA PHE A 101 -4.50 -14.75 -3.76
C PHE A 101 -3.65 -15.39 -4.85
N LYS A 102 -3.84 -14.93 -6.09
CA LYS A 102 -3.00 -15.28 -7.24
C LYS A 102 -2.20 -14.05 -7.66
N PRO A 103 -0.88 -14.02 -7.45
CA PRO A 103 -0.05 -12.89 -7.86
C PRO A 103 -0.25 -12.52 -9.33
N ASN A 104 -0.33 -11.24 -9.62
CA ASN A 104 -0.54 -10.66 -10.96
C ASN A 104 -1.86 -11.08 -11.67
N ASP A 105 -2.78 -11.71 -10.98
CA ASP A 105 -4.06 -12.14 -11.54
C ASP A 105 -5.23 -11.68 -10.68
N VAL A 106 -5.52 -12.36 -9.59
CA VAL A 106 -6.75 -12.12 -8.83
C VAL A 106 -6.55 -12.26 -7.33
N VAL A 107 -7.21 -11.40 -6.58
CA VAL A 107 -7.41 -11.58 -5.12
C VAL A 107 -8.91 -11.65 -4.85
N THR A 108 -9.34 -12.73 -4.22
CA THR A 108 -10.74 -12.91 -3.82
C THR A 108 -10.86 -12.85 -2.31
N TYR A 109 -11.77 -12.04 -1.84
CA TYR A 109 -12.14 -11.93 -0.43
C TYR A 109 -13.58 -12.41 -0.23
N VAL A 110 -13.84 -12.94 0.95
CA VAL A 110 -15.20 -13.26 1.43
C VAL A 110 -15.46 -12.54 2.75
N ALA A 111 -16.72 -12.31 3.06
CA ALA A 111 -17.13 -11.70 4.32
C ALA A 111 -16.56 -12.48 5.50
N ASN A 112 -16.01 -11.76 6.48
CA ASN A 112 -15.49 -12.35 7.71
C ASN A 112 -16.64 -12.68 8.67
N PRO A 113 -16.92 -13.95 8.95
CA PRO A 113 -18.02 -14.33 9.84
C PRO A 113 -17.80 -13.88 11.30
N ASN A 114 -16.54 -13.60 11.67
CA ASN A 114 -16.16 -13.15 13.00
C ASN A 114 -15.96 -11.64 13.09
N TYR A 115 -16.43 -10.89 12.10
CA TYR A 115 -16.26 -9.43 12.13
C TYR A 115 -17.09 -8.83 13.27
N ARG A 116 -16.48 -7.87 13.99
CA ARG A 116 -17.06 -7.23 15.19
C ARG A 116 -18.42 -6.53 14.99
N ASP A 117 -18.75 -6.15 13.75
CA ASP A 117 -20.00 -5.52 13.38
C ASP A 117 -20.78 -6.45 12.46
N ALA A 118 -21.77 -7.14 13.01
CA ALA A 118 -22.58 -8.12 12.27
C ALA A 118 -23.42 -7.50 11.13
N ALA A 119 -23.65 -6.18 11.14
CA ALA A 119 -24.34 -5.46 10.06
C ALA A 119 -23.44 -5.18 8.85
N LYS A 120 -22.14 -5.48 8.97
CA LYS A 120 -21.13 -5.29 7.93
C LYS A 120 -20.31 -6.57 7.76
N PRO A 121 -19.68 -6.78 6.61
CA PRO A 121 -19.75 -5.99 5.37
C PRO A 121 -21.10 -6.17 4.62
N ALA A 122 -21.45 -5.18 3.80
CA ALA A 122 -22.65 -5.26 2.95
C ALA A 122 -22.49 -6.23 1.77
N PHE A 123 -21.25 -6.51 1.35
CA PHE A 123 -20.95 -7.44 0.26
C PHE A 123 -20.55 -8.81 0.83
N ALA A 124 -21.00 -9.88 0.19
CA ALA A 124 -20.62 -11.25 0.54
C ALA A 124 -19.18 -11.57 0.11
N SER A 125 -18.73 -10.99 -0.99
CA SER A 125 -17.38 -11.17 -1.53
C SER A 125 -16.92 -9.94 -2.28
N VAL A 126 -15.59 -9.81 -2.43
CA VAL A 126 -14.92 -8.80 -3.25
C VAL A 126 -13.87 -9.51 -4.08
N THR A 127 -13.87 -9.28 -5.39
CA THR A 127 -12.84 -9.80 -6.30
C THR A 127 -12.06 -8.63 -6.88
N LEU A 128 -10.76 -8.60 -6.63
CA LEU A 128 -9.83 -7.65 -7.22
C LEU A 128 -9.10 -8.32 -8.38
N LYS A 129 -9.35 -7.88 -9.60
CA LYS A 129 -8.63 -8.34 -10.78
C LYS A 129 -7.44 -7.41 -11.05
N GLY A 130 -6.27 -8.01 -11.17
CA GLY A 130 -5.03 -7.33 -11.53
C GLY A 130 -4.56 -7.69 -12.94
N GLY A 131 -3.38 -7.16 -13.32
CA GLY A 131 -2.67 -7.58 -14.54
C GLY A 131 -3.18 -7.01 -15.86
N GLY A 132 -4.13 -6.08 -15.86
CA GLY A 132 -4.61 -5.39 -17.06
C GLY A 132 -4.02 -3.98 -17.21
N ASP A 133 -4.38 -3.31 -18.30
CA ASP A 133 -4.14 -1.88 -18.51
C ASP A 133 -5.39 -1.04 -18.17
N ALA A 134 -5.21 0.28 -18.06
CA ALA A 134 -6.31 1.19 -17.72
C ALA A 134 -7.45 1.19 -18.74
N PRO A 135 -7.22 1.18 -20.08
CA PRO A 135 -8.28 1.05 -21.06
C PRO A 135 -9.08 -0.24 -20.93
N SER A 136 -8.42 -1.39 -20.69
CA SER A 136 -9.11 -2.68 -20.49
C SER A 136 -9.98 -2.67 -19.24
N ALA A 137 -9.48 -2.12 -18.12
CA ALA A 137 -10.24 -2.01 -16.90
C ALA A 137 -11.45 -1.05 -17.05
N ALA A 138 -11.27 0.09 -17.74
CA ALA A 138 -12.36 1.00 -18.06
C ALA A 138 -13.45 0.32 -18.91
N ARG A 139 -13.05 -0.46 -19.92
CA ARG A 139 -13.97 -1.21 -20.79
C ARG A 139 -14.76 -2.24 -20.00
N ALA A 140 -14.12 -2.96 -19.09
CA ALA A 140 -14.76 -3.98 -18.28
C ALA A 140 -15.92 -3.42 -17.42
N VAL A 141 -15.83 -2.15 -17.00
CA VAL A 141 -16.90 -1.46 -16.25
C VAL A 141 -17.88 -0.76 -17.19
N LEU A 142 -17.39 0.04 -18.15
CA LEU A 142 -18.21 0.97 -18.91
C LEU A 142 -18.90 0.36 -20.14
N GLU A 143 -18.29 -0.67 -20.75
CA GLU A 143 -18.82 -1.30 -21.96
C GLU A 143 -19.43 -2.68 -21.70
N THR A 144 -18.70 -3.57 -20.99
CA THR A 144 -19.15 -4.96 -20.82
C THR A 144 -19.96 -5.16 -19.55
N GLY A 145 -19.70 -4.37 -18.48
CA GLY A 145 -20.31 -4.56 -17.16
C GLY A 145 -19.81 -5.83 -16.46
N GLU A 146 -18.62 -6.31 -16.82
CA GLU A 146 -18.00 -7.47 -16.19
C GLU A 146 -17.54 -7.18 -14.75
N PHE A 147 -17.15 -5.91 -14.49
CA PHE A 147 -16.75 -5.44 -13.18
C PHE A 147 -17.58 -4.22 -12.74
N ASP A 148 -17.75 -4.08 -11.44
CA ASP A 148 -18.55 -3.02 -10.81
C ASP A 148 -17.75 -1.72 -10.63
N TYR A 149 -16.42 -1.79 -10.55
CA TYR A 149 -15.57 -0.66 -10.20
C TYR A 149 -14.17 -0.77 -10.83
N ALA A 150 -13.68 0.34 -11.36
CA ALA A 150 -12.30 0.51 -11.78
C ALA A 150 -11.72 1.79 -11.16
N TRP A 151 -10.56 1.68 -10.52
CA TRP A 151 -9.94 2.78 -9.79
C TRP A 151 -8.86 3.48 -10.61
N ASN A 152 -8.83 4.81 -10.52
CA ASN A 152 -7.77 5.66 -11.07
C ASN A 152 -7.47 5.41 -12.55
N MET A 153 -8.50 5.60 -13.38
CA MET A 153 -8.42 5.38 -14.83
C MET A 153 -7.65 6.50 -15.52
N GLN A 154 -6.44 6.20 -15.97
CA GLN A 154 -5.65 7.04 -16.86
C GLN A 154 -5.91 6.62 -18.31
N VAL A 155 -7.01 7.10 -18.88
CA VAL A 155 -7.47 6.83 -20.24
C VAL A 155 -7.83 8.15 -20.91
N GLU A 156 -7.51 8.29 -22.21
CA GLU A 156 -7.81 9.49 -22.99
C GLU A 156 -9.31 9.84 -22.92
N PRO A 157 -9.67 11.14 -22.73
CA PRO A 157 -11.06 11.56 -22.55
C PRO A 157 -11.99 11.13 -23.68
N GLU A 158 -11.52 11.18 -24.95
CA GLU A 158 -12.31 10.78 -26.12
C GLU A 158 -12.63 9.29 -26.12
N VAL A 159 -11.67 8.46 -25.64
CA VAL A 159 -11.85 7.01 -25.50
C VAL A 159 -12.87 6.73 -24.40
N LEU A 160 -12.76 7.41 -23.25
CA LEU A 160 -13.71 7.29 -22.15
C LEU A 160 -15.12 7.71 -22.58
N ALA A 161 -15.26 8.80 -23.34
CA ALA A 161 -16.55 9.25 -23.84
C ALA A 161 -17.27 8.18 -24.70
N THR A 162 -16.54 7.47 -25.55
CA THR A 162 -17.09 6.38 -26.36
C THR A 162 -17.52 5.18 -25.51
N MET A 163 -16.80 4.86 -24.44
CA MET A 163 -17.14 3.79 -23.50
C MET A 163 -18.40 4.13 -22.68
N ILE A 164 -18.49 5.37 -22.16
CA ILE A 164 -19.65 5.86 -21.41
C ILE A 164 -20.93 5.77 -22.25
N ALA A 165 -20.85 6.06 -23.55
CA ALA A 165 -21.99 5.99 -24.46
C ALA A 165 -22.65 4.60 -24.54
N LYS A 166 -21.97 3.53 -24.09
CA LYS A 166 -22.55 2.18 -23.96
C LYS A 166 -23.53 2.04 -22.80
N GLY A 167 -23.54 2.98 -21.84
CA GLY A 167 -24.52 3.08 -20.76
C GLY A 167 -24.44 2.01 -19.66
N LYS A 168 -23.31 1.29 -19.55
CA LYS A 168 -23.14 0.28 -18.49
C LYS A 168 -22.62 0.85 -17.17
N GLY A 169 -21.97 2.00 -17.21
CA GLY A 169 -21.40 2.64 -16.03
C GLY A 169 -21.26 4.15 -16.20
N LYS A 170 -20.72 4.81 -15.21
CA LYS A 170 -20.44 6.25 -15.17
C LYS A 170 -19.04 6.52 -14.62
N ILE A 171 -18.52 7.70 -14.89
CA ILE A 171 -17.28 8.18 -14.28
C ILE A 171 -17.63 9.06 -13.10
N GLU A 172 -17.03 8.76 -11.95
CA GLU A 172 -17.06 9.60 -10.77
C GLU A 172 -15.69 10.25 -10.60
N THR A 173 -15.65 11.57 -10.64
CA THR A 173 -14.40 12.34 -10.43
C THR A 173 -14.36 12.83 -9.00
N ALA A 174 -13.32 12.41 -8.27
CA ALA A 174 -13.04 12.90 -6.93
C ALA A 174 -11.76 13.76 -6.96
N PHE A 175 -11.88 15.00 -6.53
CA PHE A 175 -10.71 15.87 -6.35
C PHE A 175 -10.01 15.51 -5.03
N GLY A 176 -8.73 15.19 -5.12
CA GLY A 176 -7.88 14.87 -3.98
C GLY A 176 -6.81 15.93 -3.73
N THR A 177 -5.86 15.59 -2.87
CA THR A 177 -4.68 16.42 -2.57
C THR A 177 -3.49 16.13 -3.49
N GLN A 178 -3.65 15.20 -4.42
CA GLN A 178 -2.60 14.86 -5.39
C GLN A 178 -2.51 15.96 -6.46
N VAL A 179 -1.28 16.30 -6.82
CA VAL A 179 -0.98 17.24 -7.89
C VAL A 179 -0.19 16.54 -8.99
N GLU A 180 -0.48 16.90 -10.23
CA GLU A 180 0.33 16.48 -11.37
C GLU A 180 1.72 17.09 -11.27
N ARG A 181 2.77 16.30 -11.49
CA ARG A 181 4.15 16.76 -11.39
C ARG A 181 5.12 15.89 -12.15
N ILE A 182 6.21 16.49 -12.61
CA ILE A 182 7.39 15.77 -13.09
C ILE A 182 8.43 15.72 -11.94
N ASN A 183 8.76 14.54 -11.48
CA ASN A 183 9.84 14.35 -10.51
C ASN A 183 11.18 14.28 -11.26
N LEU A 184 12.05 15.25 -11.02
CA LEU A 184 13.39 15.25 -11.58
C LEU A 184 14.31 14.38 -10.73
N ASN A 185 14.99 13.41 -11.36
CA ASN A 185 15.92 12.53 -10.65
C ASN A 185 17.14 13.33 -10.16
N CYS A 186 17.40 13.29 -8.86
CA CYS A 186 18.57 13.91 -8.23
C CYS A 186 19.81 13.01 -8.22
N PHE A 187 19.66 11.75 -8.59
CA PHE A 187 20.74 10.75 -8.65
C PHE A 187 21.15 10.48 -10.09
N ASN A 188 22.43 10.25 -10.31
CA ASN A 188 22.91 9.87 -11.64
C ASN A 188 22.84 8.34 -11.80
N PRO A 189 22.01 7.81 -12.72
CA PRO A 189 21.82 6.37 -12.89
C PRO A 189 22.97 5.67 -13.65
N ASP A 190 24.04 6.37 -14.03
CA ASP A 190 25.16 5.83 -14.80
C ASP A 190 25.78 4.61 -14.04
N PRO A 191 25.78 3.41 -14.66
CA PRO A 191 26.35 2.21 -14.04
C PRO A 191 27.83 2.35 -13.70
N ALA A 192 28.59 3.19 -14.42
CA ALA A 192 30.01 3.43 -14.16
C ALA A 192 30.27 4.04 -12.76
N LEU A 193 29.26 4.62 -12.13
CA LEU A 193 29.38 5.21 -10.80
C LEU A 193 29.26 4.19 -9.66
N GLY A 194 28.96 2.91 -9.93
CA GLY A 194 28.78 1.88 -8.93
C GLY A 194 27.76 2.30 -7.86
N ASP A 195 28.10 2.15 -6.58
CA ASP A 195 27.22 2.47 -5.46
C ASP A 195 26.92 3.97 -5.33
N LYS A 196 27.78 4.84 -5.86
CA LYS A 196 27.58 6.30 -5.84
C LYS A 196 26.36 6.74 -6.67
N ARG A 197 25.92 5.93 -7.66
CA ARG A 197 24.72 6.23 -8.47
C ARG A 197 23.44 6.43 -7.65
N SER A 198 23.39 5.85 -6.44
CA SER A 198 22.26 5.94 -5.52
C SER A 198 22.42 7.02 -4.45
N THR A 199 23.44 7.86 -4.58
CA THR A 199 23.74 8.94 -3.64
C THR A 199 23.70 10.30 -4.33
N THR A 200 23.49 11.36 -3.55
CA THR A 200 23.52 12.74 -4.04
C THR A 200 24.94 13.21 -4.40
N GLU A 201 26.00 12.48 -4.02
CA GLU A 201 27.40 12.82 -4.33
C GLU A 201 27.65 12.84 -5.83
N ALA A 202 27.03 11.93 -6.58
CA ALA A 202 27.17 11.89 -8.04
C ALA A 202 26.37 13.00 -8.74
N GLY A 203 25.45 13.64 -8.01
CA GLY A 203 24.55 14.66 -8.52
C GLY A 203 23.54 14.11 -9.53
N PRO A 204 22.72 14.98 -10.14
CA PRO A 204 21.72 14.57 -11.13
C PRO A 204 22.37 14.14 -12.46
N PRO A 205 21.62 13.47 -13.37
CA PRO A 205 22.04 13.20 -14.73
C PRO A 205 22.52 14.48 -15.42
N PRO A 206 23.49 14.38 -16.37
CA PRO A 206 24.09 15.57 -17.00
C PRO A 206 23.08 16.57 -17.56
N ALA A 207 22.03 16.09 -18.22
CA ALA A 207 20.97 16.94 -18.78
C ALA A 207 20.19 17.73 -17.69
N LEU A 208 20.04 17.16 -16.50
CA LEU A 208 19.33 17.81 -15.38
C LEU A 208 20.23 18.73 -14.54
N LYS A 209 21.52 18.76 -14.79
CA LYS A 209 22.45 19.72 -14.15
C LYS A 209 22.16 21.15 -14.62
N ASP A 210 21.76 21.31 -15.89
CA ASP A 210 21.46 22.64 -16.45
C ASP A 210 20.13 23.19 -15.90
N PRO A 211 20.14 24.36 -15.22
CA PRO A 211 18.93 25.00 -14.75
C PRO A 211 17.94 25.36 -15.86
N ALA A 212 18.44 25.63 -17.08
CA ALA A 212 17.57 25.98 -18.21
C ALA A 212 16.72 24.79 -18.64
N VAL A 213 17.28 23.57 -18.63
CA VAL A 213 16.54 22.33 -18.91
C VAL A 213 15.44 22.11 -17.87
N ARG A 214 15.78 22.24 -16.57
CA ARG A 214 14.78 22.11 -15.49
C ARG A 214 13.66 23.13 -15.60
N LYS A 215 14.01 24.40 -15.94
CA LYS A 215 13.04 25.47 -16.18
C LYS A 215 12.16 25.20 -17.39
N ALA A 216 12.72 24.69 -18.48
CA ALA A 216 11.96 24.33 -19.68
C ALA A 216 10.92 23.25 -19.38
N LEU A 217 11.30 22.21 -18.63
CA LEU A 217 10.37 21.16 -18.18
C LEU A 217 9.24 21.71 -17.30
N SER A 218 9.55 22.67 -16.41
CA SER A 218 8.53 23.32 -15.57
C SER A 218 7.58 24.24 -16.35
N ILE A 219 7.98 24.74 -17.51
CA ILE A 219 7.12 25.59 -18.36
C ILE A 219 6.24 24.72 -19.27
N ALA A 220 6.69 23.49 -19.58
CA ALA A 220 6.00 22.58 -20.49
C ALA A 220 4.80 21.86 -19.86
N ILE A 221 4.64 21.96 -18.54
CA ILE A 221 3.49 21.45 -17.77
C ILE A 221 2.48 22.58 -17.57
#